data_b2a29ff6c84e6454c07abc382f2a6079
#
_entry.id   b2a29ff6c84e6454c07abc382f2a6079
#
_cell.length_a   1.000
_cell.length_b   1.000
_cell.length_c   1.000
_cell.angle_alpha   90.00
_cell.angle_beta   90.00
_cell.angle_gamma   90.00
#
_symmetry.space_group_name_H-M   'P 1'
#
loop_
_entity.id
_entity.type
_entity.pdbx_description
1 polymer ?
#
loop_
_entity_poly.entity_id
_entity_poly.type
_entity_poly.pdbx_seq_one_letter_code
_entity_poly.pdbx_strand_id
1 'polypeptide(L)'
;MVPTLTRRAVVGALTAALFPPVSRVQAQEVKWSSGTAKPRAIAPPGAIDCHFHTYDKRFPPVAGATLLPEDASPEDYRALQRRIGTSRGVIIQPSTYGTDNRLQIASRQALGPENFRVVAVVAEDVPDAELRQLNEQGVRGVRFNLGFPGVLTVASLKVLAPRLAELDWTCQINMRPKQIEDNADLLMSLPGKLVFDHLAQVPQPGGLESAPYKIIRGLLDRGKTWVKLSGAYVSSKSGPPDYADAGAVAAAYVKAAPERMVWGSDWPHPSEREQKPDDARLFDLLAEWAGGEAAFKKILVTNPADLYGFSPSGQ
;
A
#
# COMPACT_ATOMS: atom_id res chain seq x y z
N MET A 1 44.91 -77.92 -35.18
CA MET A 1 43.67 -77.24 -35.57
C MET A 1 43.12 -76.55 -34.35
N VAL A 2 43.22 -75.27 -34.25
CA VAL A 2 42.74 -74.46 -33.12
C VAL A 2 41.65 -73.51 -33.70
N PRO A 3 40.43 -73.48 -33.10
CA PRO A 3 39.37 -72.61 -33.61
C PRO A 3 39.51 -71.21 -33.06
N THR A 4 39.45 -70.22 -33.95
CA THR A 4 39.45 -68.78 -33.70
C THR A 4 38.08 -68.34 -33.14
N LEU A 5 38.12 -67.71 -31.96
CA LEU A 5 36.95 -67.04 -31.32
C LEU A 5 36.84 -65.61 -31.87
N THR A 6 35.74 -65.31 -32.54
CA THR A 6 35.34 -63.98 -32.99
C THR A 6 34.70 -63.17 -31.85
N ARG A 7 35.30 -62.03 -31.51
CA ARG A 7 34.72 -61.00 -30.59
C ARG A 7 33.58 -60.25 -31.26
N ARG A 8 32.37 -60.40 -30.74
CA ARG A 8 31.24 -59.53 -31.06
C ARG A 8 31.37 -58.23 -30.24
N ALA A 9 31.48 -57.09 -30.95
CA ALA A 9 31.42 -55.78 -30.35
C ALA A 9 29.92 -55.44 -30.04
N VAL A 10 29.61 -55.16 -28.79
CA VAL A 10 28.31 -54.62 -28.35
C VAL A 10 28.41 -53.12 -28.43
N VAL A 11 27.71 -52.50 -29.39
CA VAL A 11 27.57 -51.05 -29.49
C VAL A 11 26.41 -50.68 -28.57
N GLY A 12 26.72 -50.09 -27.40
CA GLY A 12 25.74 -49.50 -26.50
C GLY A 12 25.29 -48.13 -27.04
N ALA A 13 24.05 -48.02 -27.42
CA ALA A 13 23.44 -46.72 -27.76
C ALA A 13 23.16 -45.94 -26.47
N LEU A 14 23.95 -44.85 -26.23
CA LEU A 14 23.61 -43.85 -25.21
C LEU A 14 22.42 -43.03 -25.72
N THR A 15 21.22 -43.24 -25.16
CA THR A 15 20.09 -42.30 -25.32
C THR A 15 20.33 -41.10 -24.43
N ALA A 16 20.74 -39.95 -25.02
CA ALA A 16 20.78 -38.68 -24.35
C ALA A 16 19.36 -38.23 -24.06
N ALA A 17 18.98 -38.20 -22.80
CA ALA A 17 17.72 -37.61 -22.36
C ALA A 17 17.80 -36.08 -22.56
N LEU A 18 17.10 -35.58 -23.56
CA LEU A 18 16.89 -34.15 -23.78
C LEU A 18 15.97 -33.60 -22.69
N PHE A 19 16.55 -33.04 -21.65
CA PHE A 19 15.79 -32.21 -20.71
C PHE A 19 15.38 -30.93 -21.46
N PRO A 20 14.08 -30.56 -21.42
CA PRO A 20 13.66 -29.28 -21.98
C PRO A 20 14.39 -28.16 -21.25
N PRO A 21 14.77 -27.07 -21.96
CA PRO A 21 15.42 -25.93 -21.32
C PRO A 21 14.47 -25.36 -20.26
N VAL A 22 14.94 -25.32 -19.01
CA VAL A 22 14.25 -24.60 -17.95
C VAL A 22 14.17 -23.15 -18.39
N SER A 23 12.98 -22.71 -18.79
CA SER A 23 12.76 -21.30 -19.13
C SER A 23 13.14 -20.48 -17.91
N ARG A 24 14.26 -19.79 -17.96
CA ARG A 24 14.61 -18.75 -16.99
C ARG A 24 13.47 -17.73 -17.07
N VAL A 25 12.62 -17.70 -16.03
CA VAL A 25 11.69 -16.59 -15.84
C VAL A 25 12.57 -15.35 -15.81
N GLN A 26 12.52 -14.57 -16.89
CA GLN A 26 13.24 -13.30 -16.95
C GLN A 26 12.72 -12.44 -15.79
N ALA A 27 13.65 -12.01 -14.95
CA ALA A 27 13.35 -11.05 -13.89
C ALA A 27 12.77 -9.81 -14.56
N GLN A 28 11.51 -9.49 -14.26
CA GLN A 28 10.81 -8.38 -14.90
C GLN A 28 11.11 -7.11 -14.12
N GLU A 29 11.73 -6.14 -14.76
CA GLU A 29 11.82 -4.79 -14.21
C GLU A 29 10.42 -4.22 -14.02
N VAL A 30 10.20 -3.63 -12.86
CA VAL A 30 8.96 -2.92 -12.52
C VAL A 30 9.29 -1.43 -12.46
N LYS A 31 8.62 -0.64 -13.29
CA LYS A 31 8.79 0.80 -13.30
C LYS A 31 8.54 1.37 -11.90
N TRP A 32 9.38 2.30 -11.47
CA TRP A 32 9.33 2.95 -10.15
C TRP A 32 9.61 2.04 -8.94
N SER A 33 10.16 0.85 -9.17
CA SER A 33 10.60 -0.07 -8.12
C SER A 33 12.01 -0.55 -8.42
N SER A 34 12.92 -0.52 -7.46
CA SER A 34 14.25 -1.08 -7.66
C SER A 34 14.24 -2.61 -7.55
N GLY A 35 15.34 -3.23 -7.96
CA GLY A 35 15.47 -4.68 -7.93
C GLY A 35 14.58 -5.39 -8.95
N THR A 36 14.81 -6.68 -9.13
CA THR A 36 14.09 -7.54 -10.09
C THR A 36 13.62 -8.86 -9.48
N ALA A 37 14.07 -9.19 -8.27
CA ALA A 37 13.69 -10.39 -7.55
C ALA A 37 12.23 -10.32 -7.09
N LYS A 38 11.57 -11.48 -6.99
CA LYS A 38 10.31 -11.59 -6.26
C LYS A 38 10.56 -11.54 -4.76
N PRO A 39 9.57 -11.13 -3.95
CA PRO A 39 9.67 -11.24 -2.51
C PRO A 39 9.81 -12.73 -2.09
N ARG A 40 10.43 -12.95 -0.95
CA ARG A 40 10.49 -14.28 -0.29
C ARG A 40 9.13 -14.64 0.31
N ALA A 41 8.45 -13.65 0.85
CA ALA A 41 7.09 -13.81 1.36
C ALA A 41 6.10 -14.01 0.22
N ILE A 42 5.20 -14.97 0.37
CA ILE A 42 4.17 -15.28 -0.62
C ILE A 42 2.88 -14.58 -0.22
N ALA A 43 2.36 -13.73 -1.11
CA ALA A 43 1.09 -13.06 -0.88
C ALA A 43 -0.06 -14.09 -0.78
N PRO A 44 -0.90 -14.01 0.25
CA PRO A 44 -2.08 -14.86 0.34
C PRO A 44 -3.07 -14.53 -0.79
N PRO A 45 -3.88 -15.52 -1.24
CA PRO A 45 -4.92 -15.27 -2.22
C PRO A 45 -5.83 -14.10 -1.80
N GLY A 46 -6.09 -13.18 -2.73
CA GLY A 46 -6.88 -11.99 -2.47
C GLY A 46 -6.16 -10.89 -1.68
N ALA A 47 -4.83 -10.91 -1.62
CA ALA A 47 -4.05 -9.85 -0.97
C ALA A 47 -4.34 -8.48 -1.60
N ILE A 48 -4.46 -7.46 -0.74
CA ILE A 48 -4.84 -6.09 -1.07
C ILE A 48 -3.67 -5.15 -0.74
N ASP A 49 -3.27 -4.35 -1.73
CA ASP A 49 -2.40 -3.19 -1.53
C ASP A 49 -3.27 -1.96 -1.22
N CYS A 50 -3.20 -1.44 0.01
CA CYS A 50 -4.08 -0.37 0.46
C CYS A 50 -3.52 1.04 0.22
N HIS A 51 -2.41 1.18 -0.50
CA HIS A 51 -1.86 2.49 -0.78
C HIS A 51 -0.95 2.49 -2.01
N PHE A 52 -1.47 2.95 -3.12
CA PHE A 52 -0.67 3.28 -4.30
C PHE A 52 -1.31 4.45 -5.05
N HIS A 53 -0.56 5.04 -5.97
CA HIS A 53 -0.99 6.19 -6.77
C HIS A 53 -0.83 5.92 -8.25
N THR A 54 -1.65 6.59 -9.08
CA THR A 54 -1.42 6.69 -10.52
C THR A 54 -1.18 8.13 -10.91
N TYR A 55 -0.33 8.32 -11.92
CA TYR A 55 0.02 9.62 -12.45
C TYR A 55 -0.03 9.60 -13.99
N ASP A 56 -0.57 10.67 -14.56
CA ASP A 56 -0.71 10.82 -16.01
C ASP A 56 -0.70 12.31 -16.36
N LYS A 57 0.27 12.75 -17.15
CA LYS A 57 0.46 14.14 -17.58
C LYS A 57 -0.72 14.71 -18.40
N ARG A 58 -1.62 13.85 -18.89
CA ARG A 58 -2.87 14.29 -19.54
C ARG A 58 -3.84 14.94 -18.56
N PHE A 59 -3.68 14.67 -17.27
CA PHE A 59 -4.41 15.33 -16.19
C PHE A 59 -3.54 16.44 -15.61
N PRO A 60 -3.94 17.70 -15.72
CA PRO A 60 -3.10 18.81 -15.25
C PRO A 60 -2.98 18.81 -13.72
N PRO A 61 -1.78 19.07 -13.19
CA PRO A 61 -1.63 19.28 -11.74
C PRO A 61 -2.34 20.57 -11.33
N VAL A 62 -2.78 20.64 -10.07
CA VAL A 62 -3.34 21.87 -9.52
C VAL A 62 -2.27 22.93 -9.37
N ALA A 63 -2.68 24.21 -9.39
CA ALA A 63 -1.78 25.32 -9.18
C ALA A 63 -1.04 25.17 -7.84
N GLY A 64 0.28 25.35 -7.86
CA GLY A 64 1.13 25.22 -6.68
C GLY A 64 1.45 23.77 -6.27
N ALA A 65 1.11 22.77 -7.06
CA ALA A 65 1.53 21.39 -6.80
C ALA A 65 3.07 21.30 -6.77
N THR A 66 3.60 20.74 -5.68
CA THR A 66 5.05 20.56 -5.47
C THR A 66 5.54 19.17 -5.79
N LEU A 67 4.61 18.20 -5.81
CA LEU A 67 4.88 16.80 -6.12
C LEU A 67 4.40 16.52 -7.55
N LEU A 68 5.34 16.46 -8.49
CA LEU A 68 5.11 16.30 -9.93
C LEU A 68 5.89 15.06 -10.43
N PRO A 69 5.49 13.84 -10.07
CA PRO A 69 6.15 12.65 -10.57
C PRO A 69 5.85 12.44 -12.06
N GLU A 70 6.67 11.61 -12.69
CA GLU A 70 6.41 11.16 -14.05
C GLU A 70 5.21 10.20 -14.10
N ASP A 71 4.74 9.90 -15.33
CA ASP A 71 3.61 9.01 -15.57
C ASP A 71 3.83 7.63 -14.92
N ALA A 72 2.84 7.21 -14.15
CA ALA A 72 2.76 5.91 -13.49
C ALA A 72 1.35 5.32 -13.75
N SER A 73 1.27 4.50 -14.78
CA SER A 73 -0.01 4.02 -15.33
C SER A 73 -0.57 2.81 -14.57
N PRO A 74 -1.86 2.51 -14.74
CA PRO A 74 -2.44 1.26 -14.26
C PRO A 74 -1.71 0.01 -14.77
N GLU A 75 -1.17 0.03 -15.99
CA GLU A 75 -0.43 -1.12 -16.54
C GLU A 75 0.94 -1.27 -15.87
N ASP A 76 1.63 -0.17 -15.58
CA ASP A 76 2.87 -0.19 -14.80
C ASP A 76 2.61 -0.79 -13.39
N TYR A 77 1.49 -0.42 -12.76
CA TYR A 77 1.10 -0.99 -11.45
C TYR A 77 0.77 -2.49 -11.53
N ARG A 78 0.15 -2.97 -12.62
CA ARG A 78 -0.06 -4.41 -12.82
C ARG A 78 1.25 -5.19 -12.87
N ALA A 79 2.33 -4.61 -13.38
CA ALA A 79 3.65 -5.24 -13.34
C ALA A 79 4.13 -5.43 -11.88
N LEU A 80 3.90 -4.43 -11.02
CA LEU A 80 4.17 -4.55 -9.59
C LEU A 80 3.32 -5.67 -8.96
N GLN A 81 2.01 -5.68 -9.21
CA GLN A 81 1.12 -6.72 -8.68
C GLN A 81 1.59 -8.14 -9.03
N ARG A 82 2.01 -8.35 -10.28
CA ARG A 82 2.57 -9.65 -10.71
C ARG A 82 3.85 -10.00 -9.97
N ARG A 83 4.67 -9.00 -9.62
CA ARG A 83 5.93 -9.21 -8.90
C ARG A 83 5.70 -9.58 -7.45
N ILE A 84 4.83 -8.85 -6.73
CA ILE A 84 4.61 -9.02 -5.28
C ILE A 84 3.44 -9.94 -4.94
N GLY A 85 2.59 -10.29 -5.91
CA GLY A 85 1.50 -11.27 -5.75
C GLY A 85 0.19 -10.68 -5.23
N THR A 86 0.02 -9.35 -5.16
CA THR A 86 -1.28 -8.75 -4.81
C THR A 86 -2.25 -8.81 -5.99
N SER A 87 -3.55 -8.85 -5.71
CA SER A 87 -4.59 -8.94 -6.75
C SER A 87 -5.66 -7.85 -6.64
N ARG A 88 -5.72 -7.17 -5.52
CA ARG A 88 -6.68 -6.10 -5.22
C ARG A 88 -5.94 -4.87 -4.71
N GLY A 89 -6.60 -3.70 -4.72
CA GLY A 89 -5.94 -2.50 -4.22
C GLY A 89 -6.83 -1.30 -3.97
N VAL A 90 -6.26 -0.32 -3.27
CA VAL A 90 -6.88 0.97 -2.98
C VAL A 90 -6.01 2.07 -3.57
N ILE A 91 -6.54 2.76 -4.56
CA ILE A 91 -5.89 3.87 -5.25
C ILE A 91 -6.09 5.13 -4.43
N ILE A 92 -5.01 5.80 -4.08
CA ILE A 92 -5.07 7.00 -3.26
C ILE A 92 -4.88 8.23 -4.14
N GLN A 93 -5.80 9.20 -4.03
CA GLN A 93 -5.66 10.49 -4.69
C GLN A 93 -4.39 11.20 -4.18
N PRO A 94 -3.42 11.51 -5.05
CA PRO A 94 -2.26 12.30 -4.66
C PRO A 94 -2.61 13.79 -4.60
N SER A 95 -1.85 14.57 -3.83
CA SER A 95 -2.04 16.02 -3.74
C SER A 95 -1.83 16.75 -5.08
N THR A 96 -1.14 16.13 -6.01
CA THR A 96 -0.87 16.65 -7.37
C THR A 96 -2.13 17.14 -8.09
N TYR A 97 -3.24 16.42 -7.95
CA TYR A 97 -4.49 16.71 -8.68
C TYR A 97 -5.58 17.35 -7.81
N GLY A 98 -5.29 17.69 -6.54
CA GLY A 98 -6.27 18.28 -5.64
C GLY A 98 -7.58 17.49 -5.60
N THR A 99 -8.70 18.14 -5.89
CA THR A 99 -10.04 17.53 -5.90
C THR A 99 -10.42 16.88 -7.25
N ASP A 100 -9.55 16.89 -8.24
CA ASP A 100 -9.82 16.22 -9.52
C ASP A 100 -9.53 14.72 -9.42
N ASN A 101 -10.52 13.94 -9.02
CA ASN A 101 -10.41 12.48 -8.83
C ASN A 101 -10.57 11.66 -10.12
N ARG A 102 -10.73 12.31 -11.29
CA ARG A 102 -11.03 11.61 -12.56
C ARG A 102 -9.98 10.58 -12.93
N LEU A 103 -8.69 10.87 -12.73
CA LEU A 103 -7.62 9.91 -13.04
C LEU A 103 -7.72 8.65 -12.19
N GLN A 104 -7.92 8.78 -10.88
CA GLN A 104 -7.99 7.62 -9.97
C GLN A 104 -9.23 6.77 -10.22
N ILE A 105 -10.35 7.40 -10.56
CA ILE A 105 -11.58 6.71 -10.95
C ILE A 105 -11.37 5.98 -12.28
N ALA A 106 -10.75 6.62 -13.29
CA ALA A 106 -10.41 5.98 -14.56
C ALA A 106 -9.42 4.82 -14.37
N SER A 107 -8.43 5.00 -13.50
CA SER A 107 -7.46 3.95 -13.16
C SER A 107 -8.13 2.74 -12.49
N ARG A 108 -9.10 2.98 -11.60
CA ARG A 108 -9.92 1.92 -11.00
C ARG A 108 -10.66 1.12 -12.09
N GLN A 109 -11.27 1.79 -13.07
CA GLN A 109 -11.97 1.12 -14.18
C GLN A 109 -10.99 0.26 -15.01
N ALA A 110 -9.83 0.80 -15.33
CA ALA A 110 -8.79 0.10 -16.10
C ALA A 110 -8.22 -1.12 -15.34
N LEU A 111 -8.10 -1.03 -14.02
CA LEU A 111 -7.60 -2.12 -13.17
C LEU A 111 -8.66 -3.18 -12.83
N GLY A 112 -9.94 -2.89 -13.01
CA GLY A 112 -11.05 -3.79 -12.71
C GLY A 112 -11.81 -3.36 -11.46
N PRO A 113 -13.01 -2.77 -11.62
CA PRO A 113 -13.74 -2.08 -10.56
C PRO A 113 -14.12 -2.97 -9.36
N GLU A 114 -14.23 -4.27 -9.56
CA GLU A 114 -14.53 -5.21 -8.48
C GLU A 114 -13.36 -5.36 -7.49
N ASN A 115 -12.14 -5.28 -8.01
CA ASN A 115 -10.91 -5.52 -7.25
C ASN A 115 -10.23 -4.24 -6.75
N PHE A 116 -10.76 -3.08 -7.09
CA PHE A 116 -10.13 -1.81 -6.70
C PHE A 116 -11.13 -0.84 -6.07
N ARG A 117 -10.62 -0.04 -5.11
CA ARG A 117 -11.32 1.07 -4.47
C ARG A 117 -10.50 2.34 -4.63
N VAL A 118 -11.12 3.48 -4.34
CA VAL A 118 -10.46 4.78 -4.39
C VAL A 118 -10.62 5.48 -3.04
N VAL A 119 -9.57 6.17 -2.61
CA VAL A 119 -9.64 7.20 -1.58
C VAL A 119 -9.43 8.54 -2.28
N ALA A 120 -10.46 9.35 -2.26
CA ALA A 120 -10.55 10.62 -2.99
C ALA A 120 -10.02 11.82 -2.17
N VAL A 121 -9.90 12.98 -2.80
CA VAL A 121 -9.84 14.28 -2.14
C VAL A 121 -11.04 15.09 -2.60
N VAL A 122 -11.73 15.72 -1.67
CA VAL A 122 -12.93 16.56 -1.95
C VAL A 122 -12.77 17.94 -1.32
N ALA A 123 -13.56 18.91 -1.75
CA ALA A 123 -13.65 20.18 -1.06
C ALA A 123 -14.37 20.03 0.29
N GLU A 124 -14.12 20.90 1.25
CA GLU A 124 -14.77 20.86 2.57
C GLU A 124 -16.29 20.99 2.46
N ASP A 125 -16.75 21.81 1.52
CA ASP A 125 -18.17 22.10 1.23
C ASP A 125 -18.77 21.17 0.16
N VAL A 126 -18.12 20.06 -0.16
CA VAL A 126 -18.59 19.10 -1.18
C VAL A 126 -20.08 18.73 -0.95
N PRO A 127 -20.95 18.79 -1.98
CA PRO A 127 -22.35 18.39 -1.83
C PRO A 127 -22.52 16.91 -1.53
N ASP A 128 -23.54 16.55 -0.73
CA ASP A 128 -23.82 15.11 -0.44
C ASP A 128 -24.18 14.32 -1.70
N ALA A 129 -24.74 14.97 -2.71
CA ALA A 129 -25.01 14.33 -4.00
C ALA A 129 -23.71 13.89 -4.70
N GLU A 130 -22.65 14.70 -4.61
CA GLU A 130 -21.35 14.35 -5.15
C GLU A 130 -20.68 13.21 -4.38
N LEU A 131 -20.78 13.22 -3.03
CA LEU A 131 -20.29 12.11 -2.21
C LEU A 131 -21.00 10.80 -2.57
N ARG A 132 -22.33 10.82 -2.79
CA ARG A 132 -23.07 9.64 -3.24
C ARG A 132 -22.61 9.17 -4.63
N GLN A 133 -22.41 10.08 -5.58
CA GLN A 133 -21.89 9.74 -6.90
C GLN A 133 -20.49 9.11 -6.83
N LEU A 134 -19.59 9.65 -6.01
CA LEU A 134 -18.27 9.09 -5.78
C LEU A 134 -18.36 7.69 -5.14
N ASN A 135 -19.33 7.46 -4.23
CA ASN A 135 -19.57 6.14 -3.65
C ASN A 135 -19.93 5.09 -4.70
N GLU A 136 -20.79 5.42 -5.66
CA GLU A 136 -21.15 4.55 -6.80
C GLU A 136 -19.92 4.28 -7.69
N GLN A 137 -19.01 5.23 -7.80
CA GLN A 137 -17.75 5.09 -8.53
C GLN A 137 -16.66 4.33 -7.74
N GLY A 138 -17.00 3.79 -6.56
CA GLY A 138 -16.11 2.94 -5.77
C GLY A 138 -15.15 3.68 -4.83
N VAL A 139 -15.44 4.96 -4.55
CA VAL A 139 -14.74 5.69 -3.48
C VAL A 139 -15.18 5.14 -2.11
N ARG A 140 -14.22 4.98 -1.18
CA ARG A 140 -14.43 4.45 0.17
C ARG A 140 -13.72 5.27 1.24
N GLY A 141 -13.33 6.50 0.91
CA GLY A 141 -12.71 7.39 1.88
C GLY A 141 -12.26 8.70 1.29
N VAL A 142 -11.90 9.64 2.15
CA VAL A 142 -11.30 10.93 1.81
C VAL A 142 -9.92 11.03 2.43
N ARG A 143 -8.94 11.47 1.64
CA ARG A 143 -7.57 11.71 2.09
C ARG A 143 -7.38 13.12 2.59
N PHE A 144 -6.98 13.25 3.83
CA PHE A 144 -6.53 14.48 4.48
C PHE A 144 -4.99 14.49 4.49
N ASN A 145 -4.39 15.03 3.42
CA ASN A 145 -2.92 15.15 3.32
C ASN A 145 -2.45 16.44 4.02
N LEU A 146 -2.46 16.44 5.33
CA LEU A 146 -2.25 17.60 6.19
C LEU A 146 -0.76 17.91 6.43
N GLY A 147 0.14 17.01 6.07
CA GLY A 147 1.59 17.23 6.12
C GLY A 147 2.12 18.23 5.09
N PHE A 148 1.28 18.59 4.11
CA PHE A 148 1.60 19.51 3.02
C PHE A 148 0.47 20.51 2.80
N PRO A 149 0.75 21.70 2.26
CA PRO A 149 -0.31 22.61 1.83
C PRO A 149 -1.24 21.91 0.82
N GLY A 150 -2.55 22.07 1.00
CA GLY A 150 -3.54 21.39 0.17
C GLY A 150 -4.94 21.93 0.37
N VAL A 151 -5.92 21.29 -0.24
CA VAL A 151 -7.33 21.67 -0.23
C VAL A 151 -7.94 21.55 1.18
N LEU A 152 -7.57 20.51 1.91
CA LEU A 152 -8.13 20.19 3.22
C LEU A 152 -7.17 20.61 4.34
N THR A 153 -7.74 21.05 5.45
CA THR A 153 -7.04 21.47 6.67
C THR A 153 -7.42 20.55 7.83
N VAL A 154 -6.77 20.73 8.98
CA VAL A 154 -7.16 20.02 10.22
C VAL A 154 -8.62 20.34 10.61
N ALA A 155 -9.06 21.59 10.39
CA ALA A 155 -10.45 21.98 10.66
C ALA A 155 -11.45 21.22 9.78
N SER A 156 -11.08 20.90 8.55
CA SER A 156 -11.92 20.12 7.61
C SER A 156 -12.28 18.73 8.14
N LEU A 157 -11.45 18.15 9.02
CA LEU A 157 -11.77 16.87 9.69
C LEU A 157 -13.07 16.96 10.50
N LYS A 158 -13.31 18.09 11.20
CA LYS A 158 -14.54 18.28 12.01
C LYS A 158 -15.78 18.34 11.13
N VAL A 159 -15.67 18.90 9.94
CA VAL A 159 -16.78 19.08 9.00
C VAL A 159 -17.07 17.78 8.25
N LEU A 160 -16.03 17.11 7.76
CA LEU A 160 -16.19 15.96 6.86
C LEU A 160 -16.34 14.63 7.62
N ALA A 161 -15.67 14.41 8.76
CA ALA A 161 -15.67 13.11 9.42
C ALA A 161 -17.09 12.58 9.77
N PRO A 162 -18.05 13.40 10.27
CA PRO A 162 -19.41 12.92 10.49
C PRO A 162 -20.09 12.44 9.21
N ARG A 163 -19.96 13.20 8.11
CA ARG A 163 -20.55 12.88 6.80
C ARG A 163 -19.93 11.62 6.18
N LEU A 164 -18.61 11.43 6.35
CA LEU A 164 -17.92 10.23 5.89
C LEU A 164 -18.31 9.00 6.72
N ALA A 165 -18.56 9.17 8.02
CA ALA A 165 -19.04 8.10 8.89
C ALA A 165 -20.43 7.58 8.47
N GLU A 166 -21.35 8.45 8.02
CA GLU A 166 -22.66 8.07 7.49
C GLU A 166 -22.55 7.21 6.21
N LEU A 167 -21.50 7.40 5.42
CA LEU A 167 -21.20 6.61 4.21
C LEU A 167 -20.37 5.35 4.51
N ASP A 168 -20.03 5.11 5.76
CA ASP A 168 -19.04 4.09 6.18
C ASP A 168 -17.66 4.26 5.53
N TRP A 169 -17.30 5.48 5.15
CA TRP A 169 -16.03 5.82 4.53
C TRP A 169 -14.94 6.09 5.56
N THR A 170 -13.69 5.98 5.11
CA THR A 170 -12.51 6.27 5.92
C THR A 170 -12.09 7.75 5.83
N CYS A 171 -11.67 8.33 6.98
CA CYS A 171 -10.84 9.52 7.01
C CYS A 171 -9.37 9.05 6.95
N GLN A 172 -8.75 9.11 5.79
CA GLN A 172 -7.34 8.75 5.63
C GLN A 172 -6.46 9.97 5.90
N ILE A 173 -5.59 9.86 6.89
CA ILE A 173 -4.89 10.99 7.48
C ILE A 173 -3.38 10.85 7.27
N ASN A 174 -2.77 11.84 6.62
CA ASN A 174 -1.34 12.03 6.54
C ASN A 174 -0.97 13.30 7.30
N MET A 175 -0.48 13.15 8.53
CA MET A 175 -0.08 14.22 9.44
C MET A 175 1.38 14.11 9.83
N ARG A 176 2.03 15.25 10.06
CA ARG A 176 3.35 15.30 10.70
C ARG A 176 3.23 15.00 12.20
N PRO A 177 4.29 14.50 12.84
CA PRO A 177 4.27 14.16 14.26
C PRO A 177 3.72 15.27 15.16
N LYS A 178 4.20 16.49 14.99
CA LYS A 178 3.75 17.66 15.77
C LYS A 178 2.26 17.98 15.57
N GLN A 179 1.71 17.76 14.37
CA GLN A 179 0.29 17.96 14.13
C GLN A 179 -0.57 16.91 14.85
N ILE A 180 -0.07 15.67 14.99
CA ILE A 180 -0.75 14.61 15.77
C ILE A 180 -0.80 15.02 17.25
N GLU A 181 0.32 15.52 17.81
CA GLU A 181 0.37 15.99 19.18
C GLU A 181 -0.59 17.16 19.43
N ASP A 182 -0.54 18.19 18.58
CA ASP A 182 -1.33 19.41 18.74
C ASP A 182 -2.83 19.18 18.56
N ASN A 183 -3.24 18.07 17.93
CA ASN A 183 -4.63 17.76 17.61
C ASN A 183 -5.12 16.44 18.25
N ALA A 184 -4.45 15.95 19.30
CA ALA A 184 -4.79 14.69 19.94
C ALA A 184 -6.26 14.61 20.37
N ASP A 185 -6.77 15.66 21.05
CA ASP A 185 -8.15 15.73 21.52
C ASP A 185 -9.15 15.74 20.36
N LEU A 186 -8.85 16.47 19.29
CA LEU A 186 -9.66 16.43 18.08
C LEU A 186 -9.72 15.01 17.52
N LEU A 187 -8.56 14.38 17.28
CA LEU A 187 -8.49 13.03 16.72
C LEU A 187 -9.25 12.02 17.57
N MET A 188 -9.17 12.16 18.90
CA MET A 188 -9.93 11.35 19.86
C MET A 188 -11.43 11.59 19.78
N SER A 189 -11.91 12.76 19.37
CA SER A 189 -13.34 13.11 19.29
C SER A 189 -14.00 12.73 17.97
N LEU A 190 -13.23 12.48 16.91
CA LEU A 190 -13.78 12.24 15.57
C LEU A 190 -14.60 10.95 15.50
N PRO A 191 -15.74 10.97 14.82
CA PRO A 191 -16.52 9.78 14.52
C PRO A 191 -15.93 9.00 13.34
N GLY A 192 -16.38 7.75 13.19
CA GLY A 192 -16.06 6.93 12.01
C GLY A 192 -14.67 6.29 12.05
N LYS A 193 -14.18 5.93 10.87
CA LYS A 193 -12.95 5.16 10.66
C LYS A 193 -11.78 6.11 10.34
N LEU A 194 -10.78 6.17 11.21
CA LEU A 194 -9.53 6.91 10.98
C LEU A 194 -8.45 5.98 10.45
N VAL A 195 -7.74 6.37 9.41
CA VAL A 195 -6.64 5.58 8.82
C VAL A 195 -5.41 6.46 8.70
N PHE A 196 -4.37 6.15 9.45
CA PHE A 196 -3.12 6.90 9.40
C PHE A 196 -2.16 6.33 8.36
N ASP A 197 -1.70 7.18 7.43
CA ASP A 197 -0.70 6.81 6.42
C ASP A 197 0.69 6.61 7.05
N HIS A 198 1.51 5.73 6.46
CA HIS A 198 2.95 5.62 6.65
C HIS A 198 3.37 5.54 8.13
N LEU A 199 2.87 4.51 8.84
CA LEU A 199 3.17 4.29 10.28
C LEU A 199 2.83 5.52 11.16
N ALA A 200 1.86 6.35 10.72
CA ALA A 200 1.54 7.65 11.34
C ALA A 200 2.76 8.59 11.43
N GLN A 201 3.77 8.39 10.57
CA GLN A 201 5.02 9.13 10.55
C GLN A 201 5.70 9.26 11.92
N VAL A 202 5.63 8.20 12.74
CA VAL A 202 6.27 8.18 14.06
C VAL A 202 7.74 8.60 13.95
N PRO A 203 8.16 9.65 14.69
CA PRO A 203 9.47 10.26 14.48
C PRO A 203 10.62 9.36 14.96
N GLN A 204 11.73 9.41 14.24
CA GLN A 204 12.97 8.74 14.61
C GLN A 204 14.10 9.78 14.84
N PRO A 205 14.98 9.59 15.85
CA PRO A 205 14.86 8.64 16.93
C PRO A 205 13.71 9.02 17.89
N GLY A 206 13.25 8.14 18.69
CA GLY A 206 12.12 8.34 19.62
C GLY A 206 11.17 7.17 19.55
N GLY A 207 10.77 6.77 18.33
CA GLY A 207 10.03 5.54 18.10
C GLY A 207 8.86 5.38 19.07
N LEU A 208 8.85 4.27 19.80
CA LEU A 208 7.78 3.89 20.73
C LEU A 208 7.62 4.82 21.94
N GLU A 209 8.64 5.59 22.28
CA GLU A 209 8.58 6.54 23.40
C GLU A 209 8.03 7.90 23.01
N SER A 210 7.90 8.17 21.73
CA SER A 210 7.40 9.45 21.21
C SER A 210 5.91 9.68 21.55
N ALA A 211 5.55 10.95 21.75
CA ALA A 211 4.16 11.33 22.01
C ALA A 211 3.21 10.93 20.86
N PRO A 212 3.57 11.12 19.57
CA PRO A 212 2.72 10.67 18.45
C PRO A 212 2.42 9.18 18.50
N TYR A 213 3.42 8.32 18.78
CA TYR A 213 3.18 6.88 18.91
C TYR A 213 2.16 6.58 20.02
N LYS A 214 2.33 7.19 21.20
CA LYS A 214 1.43 6.97 22.36
C LYS A 214 0.00 7.44 22.06
N ILE A 215 -0.16 8.56 21.35
CA ILE A 215 -1.47 9.07 20.91
C ILE A 215 -2.13 8.07 19.95
N ILE A 216 -1.41 7.63 18.91
CA ILE A 216 -1.94 6.65 17.95
C ILE A 216 -2.30 5.32 18.63
N ARG A 217 -1.49 4.87 19.59
CA ARG A 217 -1.83 3.70 20.43
C ARG A 217 -3.17 3.88 21.14
N GLY A 218 -3.36 5.02 21.81
CA GLY A 218 -4.64 5.33 22.46
C GLY A 218 -5.83 5.37 21.50
N LEU A 219 -5.62 5.85 20.27
CA LEU A 219 -6.64 5.82 19.21
C LEU A 219 -6.95 4.40 18.74
N LEU A 220 -5.94 3.54 18.60
CA LEU A 220 -6.12 2.12 18.24
C LEU A 220 -6.93 1.38 19.30
N ASP A 221 -6.70 1.64 20.60
CA ASP A 221 -7.42 1.02 21.71
C ASP A 221 -8.93 1.35 21.71
N ARG A 222 -9.34 2.43 21.04
CA ARG A 222 -10.76 2.76 20.83
C ARG A 222 -11.43 1.94 19.72
N GLY A 223 -10.67 1.18 18.93
CA GLY A 223 -11.19 0.24 17.96
C GLY A 223 -11.72 0.83 16.64
N LYS A 224 -11.55 2.15 16.40
CA LYS A 224 -12.00 2.84 15.16
C LYS A 224 -10.86 3.45 14.35
N THR A 225 -9.62 3.09 14.68
CA THR A 225 -8.42 3.62 14.03
C THR A 225 -7.62 2.50 13.41
N TRP A 226 -7.07 2.75 12.24
CA TRP A 226 -6.17 1.86 11.50
C TRP A 226 -4.86 2.57 11.20
N VAL A 227 -3.81 1.78 11.03
CA VAL A 227 -2.50 2.29 10.60
C VAL A 227 -2.07 1.53 9.35
N LYS A 228 -1.60 2.27 8.34
CA LYS A 228 -0.98 1.70 7.16
C LYS A 228 0.50 1.39 7.43
N LEU A 229 0.85 0.13 7.34
CA LEU A 229 2.23 -0.35 7.35
C LEU A 229 2.82 -0.13 5.94
N SER A 230 3.14 1.11 5.63
CA SER A 230 3.62 1.57 4.31
C SER A 230 4.67 2.66 4.50
N GLY A 231 5.46 2.94 3.45
CA GLY A 231 6.35 4.09 3.42
C GLY A 231 7.33 4.16 4.61
N ALA A 232 7.97 3.05 4.97
CA ALA A 232 8.92 3.01 6.08
C ALA A 232 10.05 4.06 5.95
N TYR A 233 10.41 4.38 4.71
CA TYR A 233 11.40 5.39 4.36
C TYR A 233 11.01 6.82 4.75
N VAL A 234 9.71 7.11 4.96
CA VAL A 234 9.22 8.47 5.26
C VAL A 234 9.76 8.98 6.60
N SER A 235 9.89 8.12 7.61
CA SER A 235 10.36 8.50 8.94
C SER A 235 11.64 7.81 9.39
N SER A 236 12.10 6.75 8.71
CA SER A 236 13.31 6.01 9.10
C SER A 236 14.56 6.86 9.02
N LYS A 237 15.45 6.66 9.98
CA LYS A 237 16.83 7.19 10.05
C LYS A 237 17.87 6.11 9.83
N SER A 238 17.52 4.84 10.07
CA SER A 238 18.39 3.70 9.76
C SER A 238 18.49 3.42 8.25
N GLY A 239 17.50 3.85 7.46
CA GLY A 239 17.51 3.78 6.02
C GLY A 239 17.33 2.38 5.42
N PRO A 240 17.43 2.30 4.07
CA PRO A 240 17.30 1.04 3.34
C PRO A 240 18.50 0.09 3.59
N PRO A 241 18.33 -1.23 3.36
CA PRO A 241 17.11 -1.85 2.85
C PRO A 241 16.11 -2.23 3.94
N ASP A 242 16.47 -2.13 5.22
CA ASP A 242 15.74 -2.77 6.33
C ASP A 242 14.88 -1.81 7.14
N TYR A 243 15.15 -0.51 7.10
CA TYR A 243 14.37 0.50 7.85
C TYR A 243 14.09 0.07 9.29
N ALA A 244 15.13 -0.42 10.01
CA ALA A 244 15.00 -1.17 11.26
C ALA A 244 14.26 -0.39 12.36
N ASP A 245 14.48 0.92 12.45
CA ASP A 245 13.81 1.83 13.40
C ASP A 245 12.31 1.99 13.11
N ALA A 246 11.92 2.18 11.85
CA ALA A 246 10.53 2.21 11.44
C ALA A 246 9.88 0.81 11.57
N GLY A 247 10.64 -0.25 11.28
CA GLY A 247 10.22 -1.64 11.47
C GLY A 247 9.87 -1.98 12.92
N ALA A 248 10.62 -1.46 13.89
CA ALA A 248 10.29 -1.63 15.31
C ALA A 248 8.93 -1.03 15.67
N VAL A 249 8.58 0.13 15.08
CA VAL A 249 7.27 0.76 15.24
C VAL A 249 6.17 -0.07 14.57
N ALA A 250 6.42 -0.56 13.36
CA ALA A 250 5.47 -1.42 12.63
C ALA A 250 5.14 -2.70 13.42
N ALA A 251 6.16 -3.41 13.91
CA ALA A 251 5.99 -4.62 14.72
C ALA A 251 5.24 -4.34 16.03
N ALA A 252 5.50 -3.19 16.67
CA ALA A 252 4.78 -2.79 17.88
C ALA A 252 3.30 -2.51 17.61
N TYR A 253 2.94 -1.87 16.50
CA TYR A 253 1.55 -1.69 16.09
C TYR A 253 0.86 -3.03 15.80
N VAL A 254 1.52 -3.93 15.06
CA VAL A 254 0.97 -5.28 14.79
C VAL A 254 0.72 -6.04 16.08
N LYS A 255 1.71 -6.05 17.00
CA LYS A 255 1.55 -6.72 18.31
C LYS A 255 0.38 -6.16 19.12
N ALA A 256 0.14 -4.87 19.01
CA ALA A 256 -0.85 -4.17 19.81
C ALA A 256 -2.29 -4.31 19.28
N ALA A 257 -2.47 -4.26 17.95
CA ALA A 257 -3.77 -4.25 17.30
C ALA A 257 -3.68 -4.87 15.88
N PRO A 258 -3.41 -6.18 15.75
CA PRO A 258 -3.21 -6.81 14.44
C PRO A 258 -4.43 -6.70 13.53
N GLU A 259 -5.63 -6.53 14.07
CA GLU A 259 -6.89 -6.33 13.32
C GLU A 259 -7.10 -4.89 12.83
N ARG A 260 -6.20 -3.97 13.18
CA ARG A 260 -6.24 -2.55 12.79
C ARG A 260 -5.08 -2.15 11.88
N MET A 261 -4.32 -3.12 11.41
CA MET A 261 -3.23 -2.88 10.47
C MET A 261 -3.64 -3.24 9.06
N VAL A 262 -3.26 -2.40 8.11
CA VAL A 262 -3.33 -2.67 6.67
C VAL A 262 -1.98 -2.31 6.05
N TRP A 263 -1.67 -2.90 4.90
CA TRP A 263 -0.41 -2.66 4.20
C TRP A 263 -0.63 -1.90 2.89
N GLY A 264 0.40 -1.15 2.46
CA GLY A 264 0.42 -0.51 1.15
C GLY A 264 1.85 -0.35 0.63
N SER A 265 2.02 -0.51 -0.68
CA SER A 265 3.29 -0.34 -1.35
C SER A 265 3.81 1.09 -1.33
N ASP A 266 2.89 2.05 -1.42
CA ASP A 266 3.14 3.47 -1.72
C ASP A 266 3.75 3.69 -3.12
N TRP A 267 3.61 2.67 -4.02
CA TRP A 267 4.05 2.81 -5.40
C TRP A 267 3.33 3.99 -6.10
N PRO A 268 4.00 4.80 -6.87
CA PRO A 268 5.37 4.74 -7.41
C PRO A 268 6.41 5.47 -6.54
N HIS A 269 6.23 5.55 -5.23
CA HIS A 269 7.13 6.18 -4.26
C HIS A 269 7.44 7.63 -4.63
N PRO A 270 6.43 8.51 -4.65
CA PRO A 270 6.58 9.85 -5.22
C PRO A 270 7.53 10.76 -4.42
N SER A 271 7.75 10.47 -3.13
CA SER A 271 8.73 11.18 -2.30
C SER A 271 10.18 10.75 -2.56
N GLU A 272 10.40 9.53 -3.06
CA GLU A 272 11.72 8.95 -3.32
C GLU A 272 12.14 9.25 -4.78
N ARG A 273 12.76 10.42 -4.98
CA ARG A 273 13.04 10.94 -6.33
C ARG A 273 14.28 10.31 -6.96
N GLU A 274 15.34 10.12 -6.18
CA GLU A 274 16.64 9.70 -6.67
C GLU A 274 16.78 8.17 -6.70
N GLN A 275 16.31 7.51 -5.64
CA GLN A 275 16.41 6.06 -5.51
C GLN A 275 15.09 5.47 -5.05
N LYS A 276 14.44 4.72 -5.94
CA LYS A 276 13.22 4.00 -5.61
C LYS A 276 13.51 2.82 -4.69
N PRO A 277 12.67 2.56 -3.68
CA PRO A 277 12.80 1.36 -2.85
C PRO A 277 12.53 0.09 -3.67
N ASP A 278 12.98 -1.05 -3.15
CA ASP A 278 12.62 -2.37 -3.69
C ASP A 278 11.31 -2.85 -3.05
N ASP A 279 10.23 -2.88 -3.84
CA ASP A 279 8.92 -3.32 -3.35
C ASP A 279 8.91 -4.78 -2.90
N ALA A 280 9.77 -5.64 -3.45
CA ALA A 280 9.91 -7.00 -2.96
C ALA A 280 10.47 -7.01 -1.53
N ARG A 281 11.46 -6.16 -1.24
CA ARG A 281 11.98 -6.01 0.12
C ARG A 281 10.96 -5.38 1.06
N LEU A 282 10.23 -4.34 0.62
CA LEU A 282 9.16 -3.75 1.44
C LEU A 282 8.06 -4.77 1.78
N PHE A 283 7.74 -5.67 0.85
CA PHE A 283 6.79 -6.75 1.10
C PHE A 283 7.33 -7.82 2.06
N ASP A 284 8.62 -8.18 1.94
CA ASP A 284 9.29 -9.07 2.89
C ASP A 284 9.32 -8.48 4.31
N LEU A 285 9.57 -7.17 4.43
CA LEU A 285 9.52 -6.47 5.71
C LEU A 285 8.15 -6.55 6.38
N LEU A 286 7.06 -6.48 5.62
CA LEU A 286 5.73 -6.70 6.18
C LEU A 286 5.61 -8.08 6.84
N ALA A 287 6.13 -9.13 6.20
CA ALA A 287 6.08 -10.48 6.77
C ALA A 287 6.91 -10.57 8.07
N GLU A 288 8.05 -9.91 8.11
CA GLU A 288 8.89 -9.80 9.30
C GLU A 288 8.16 -9.06 10.44
N TRP A 289 7.51 -7.92 10.14
CA TRP A 289 6.75 -7.13 11.12
C TRP A 289 5.49 -7.83 11.61
N ALA A 290 4.85 -8.63 10.76
CA ALA A 290 3.66 -9.38 11.10
C ALA A 290 3.94 -10.48 12.13
N GLY A 291 5.18 -10.99 12.19
CA GLY A 291 5.59 -11.99 13.17
C GLY A 291 4.91 -13.35 13.04
N GLY A 292 4.17 -13.60 11.95
CA GLY A 292 3.52 -14.88 11.68
C GLY A 292 2.44 -14.80 10.61
N GLU A 293 2.12 -15.95 10.01
CA GLU A 293 1.22 -16.09 8.87
C GLU A 293 -0.20 -15.56 9.15
N ALA A 294 -0.72 -15.80 10.35
CA ALA A 294 -2.08 -15.37 10.70
C ALA A 294 -2.23 -13.85 10.69
N ALA A 295 -1.28 -13.12 11.26
CA ALA A 295 -1.29 -11.66 11.24
C ALA A 295 -1.00 -11.13 9.82
N PHE A 296 -0.06 -11.73 9.09
CA PHE A 296 0.25 -11.39 7.71
C PHE A 296 -0.98 -11.48 6.80
N LYS A 297 -1.72 -12.60 6.87
CA LYS A 297 -2.97 -12.79 6.14
C LYS A 297 -4.04 -11.78 6.58
N LYS A 298 -4.16 -11.52 7.87
CA LYS A 298 -5.12 -10.55 8.41
C LYS A 298 -4.85 -9.15 7.84
N ILE A 299 -3.61 -8.69 7.85
CA ILE A 299 -3.17 -7.37 7.35
C ILE A 299 -3.41 -7.22 5.85
N LEU A 300 -3.19 -8.28 5.07
CA LEU A 300 -3.29 -8.22 3.61
C LEU A 300 -4.69 -8.55 3.06
N VAL A 301 -5.53 -9.26 3.81
CA VAL A 301 -6.79 -9.79 3.27
C VAL A 301 -7.99 -9.34 4.10
N THR A 302 -8.07 -9.76 5.36
CA THR A 302 -9.29 -9.58 6.17
C THR A 302 -9.51 -8.11 6.53
N ASN A 303 -8.50 -7.49 7.15
CA ASN A 303 -8.63 -6.10 7.60
C ASN A 303 -8.94 -5.12 6.48
N PRO A 304 -8.22 -5.14 5.32
CA PRO A 304 -8.56 -4.23 4.24
C PRO A 304 -9.88 -4.56 3.55
N ALA A 305 -10.31 -5.83 3.54
CA ALA A 305 -11.62 -6.18 3.00
C ALA A 305 -12.73 -5.54 3.83
N ASP A 306 -12.66 -5.64 5.15
CA ASP A 306 -13.61 -5.04 6.07
C ASP A 306 -13.55 -3.50 6.03
N LEU A 307 -12.33 -2.94 5.96
CA LEU A 307 -12.12 -1.50 5.99
C LEU A 307 -12.66 -0.78 4.76
N TYR A 308 -12.47 -1.36 3.57
CA TYR A 308 -12.81 -0.74 2.28
C TYR A 308 -13.97 -1.43 1.55
N GLY A 309 -14.66 -2.37 2.18
CA GLY A 309 -15.85 -3.02 1.62
C GLY A 309 -15.55 -3.85 0.37
N PHE A 310 -14.52 -4.70 0.42
CA PHE A 310 -14.30 -5.73 -0.60
C PHE A 310 -15.12 -6.98 -0.27
N SER A 311 -15.63 -7.63 -1.30
CA SER A 311 -16.23 -8.96 -1.13
C SER A 311 -15.21 -9.97 -0.63
N PRO A 312 -15.62 -10.97 0.17
CA PRO A 312 -14.75 -12.07 0.55
C PRO A 312 -14.08 -12.71 -0.69
N SER A 313 -12.80 -13.09 -0.56
CA SER A 313 -12.08 -13.79 -1.63
C SER A 313 -12.66 -15.18 -1.80
N GLY A 314 -13.20 -15.49 -2.98
CA GLY A 314 -13.65 -16.86 -3.31
C GLY A 314 -15.16 -17.06 -3.46
N GLN A 315 -15.94 -15.99 -3.65
CA GLN A 315 -17.32 -16.09 -4.17
C GLN A 315 -17.35 -15.71 -5.64
#